data_9dba765e83db20d4aba0de9416f9c5af
#
_entry.id   9dba765e83db20d4aba0de9416f9c5af
#
_cell.length_a   1.000
_cell.length_b   1.000
_cell.length_c   1.000
_cell.angle_alpha   90.00
_cell.angle_beta   90.00
_cell.angle_gamma   90.00
#
_symmetry.space_group_name_H-M   'P 1'
#
loop_
_entity.id
_entity.type
_entity.pdbx_description
1 polymer ?
#
loop_
_entity_poly.entity_id
_entity_poly.type
_entity_poly.pdbx_seq_one_letter_code
_entity_poly.pdbx_strand_id
1 'polypeptide(L)'
;HSGIRRRLKLLKDVGLGYMRLGQPSTTLSGGEAQRVKLAEELGKRDTGETLYLLDEPTTGLHSEDERKLIDVLHRLTDDGNTVVVVEHELDLVKNADHIVDLGPEGGEGGGEIVAEGTPEAVARVDASHTGQYLRDHLPAVDIDGPRADDRRAAGDD
;
A
#
# COMPACT_ATOMS: atom_id res chain seq x y z
N HIS A 1 21.18 -11.15 -24.04
CA HIS A 1 20.61 -11.55 -22.73
C HIS A 1 19.65 -10.50 -22.13
N SER A 2 18.79 -9.89 -22.98
CA SER A 2 17.81 -8.88 -22.59
C SER A 2 16.78 -9.42 -21.57
N GLY A 3 16.33 -10.67 -21.72
CA GLY A 3 15.37 -11.29 -20.81
C GLY A 3 15.88 -11.46 -19.39
N ILE A 4 17.14 -11.81 -19.19
CA ILE A 4 17.74 -11.93 -17.85
C ILE A 4 17.83 -10.54 -17.21
N ARG A 5 18.29 -9.54 -17.95
CA ARG A 5 18.37 -8.16 -17.44
C ARG A 5 17.00 -7.64 -17.00
N ARG A 6 15.94 -7.90 -17.76
CA ARG A 6 14.57 -7.49 -17.44
C ARG A 6 14.13 -8.11 -16.10
N ARG A 7 14.29 -9.43 -15.91
CA ARG A 7 13.91 -10.11 -14.68
C ARG A 7 14.69 -9.62 -13.46
N LEU A 8 16.00 -9.41 -13.59
CA LEU A 8 16.83 -8.87 -12.51
C LEU A 8 16.44 -7.43 -12.17
N LYS A 9 16.02 -6.63 -13.18
CA LYS A 9 15.51 -5.28 -12.93
C LYS A 9 14.23 -5.33 -12.11
N LEU A 10 13.28 -6.21 -12.43
CA LEU A 10 12.03 -6.36 -11.68
C LEU A 10 12.30 -6.73 -10.20
N LEU A 11 13.22 -7.67 -9.94
CA LEU A 11 13.63 -7.98 -8.56
C LEU A 11 14.20 -6.76 -7.83
N LYS A 12 14.99 -5.94 -8.51
CA LYS A 12 15.53 -4.71 -7.94
C LYS A 12 14.42 -3.68 -7.69
N ASP A 13 13.47 -3.56 -8.62
CA ASP A 13 12.35 -2.60 -8.54
C ASP A 13 11.43 -2.90 -7.34
N VAL A 14 11.31 -4.17 -6.91
CA VAL A 14 10.57 -4.55 -5.69
C VAL A 14 11.43 -4.56 -4.42
N GLY A 15 12.60 -3.91 -4.42
CA GLY A 15 13.46 -3.80 -3.25
C GLY A 15 14.32 -5.02 -2.93
N LEU A 16 14.47 -5.97 -3.86
CA LEU A 16 15.29 -7.19 -3.66
C LEU A 16 16.69 -7.07 -4.27
N GLY A 17 17.18 -5.85 -4.49
CA GLY A 17 18.49 -5.61 -5.12
C GLY A 17 19.69 -6.11 -4.32
N TYR A 18 19.54 -6.33 -3.01
CA TYR A 18 20.57 -6.86 -2.11
C TYR A 18 20.71 -8.38 -2.14
N MET A 19 19.72 -9.09 -2.69
CA MET A 19 19.69 -10.54 -2.68
C MET A 19 20.76 -11.16 -3.59
N ARG A 20 21.27 -12.30 -3.16
CA ARG A 20 22.22 -13.08 -3.96
C ARG A 20 21.49 -14.06 -4.85
N LEU A 21 21.92 -14.16 -6.11
CA LEU A 21 21.41 -15.19 -7.01
C LEU A 21 21.83 -16.58 -6.52
N GLY A 22 20.89 -17.53 -6.58
CA GLY A 22 21.10 -18.89 -6.09
C GLY A 22 20.85 -19.08 -4.59
N GLN A 23 20.35 -18.07 -3.89
CA GLN A 23 19.92 -18.20 -2.50
C GLN A 23 18.74 -19.19 -2.41
N PRO A 24 18.76 -20.18 -1.47
CA PRO A 24 17.64 -21.08 -1.28
C PRO A 24 16.36 -20.36 -0.86
N SER A 25 15.22 -20.72 -1.45
CA SER A 25 13.92 -20.10 -1.12
C SER A 25 13.52 -20.25 0.36
N THR A 26 14.02 -21.28 1.03
CA THR A 26 13.79 -21.52 2.47
C THR A 26 14.48 -20.51 3.38
N THR A 27 15.38 -19.68 2.84
CA THR A 27 16.07 -18.63 3.59
C THR A 27 15.41 -17.27 3.44
N LEU A 28 14.34 -17.17 2.63
CA LEU A 28 13.61 -15.93 2.43
C LEU A 28 12.65 -15.66 3.60
N SER A 29 12.59 -14.40 4.02
CA SER A 29 11.49 -13.93 4.88
C SER A 29 10.15 -13.97 4.13
N GLY A 30 9.03 -13.88 4.86
CA GLY A 30 7.70 -13.81 4.25
C GLY A 30 7.58 -12.66 3.24
N GLY A 31 8.01 -11.46 3.62
CA GLY A 31 8.01 -10.29 2.74
C GLY A 31 8.91 -10.44 1.51
N GLU A 32 10.11 -11.03 1.66
CA GLU A 32 10.98 -11.32 0.52
C GLU A 32 10.35 -12.30 -0.46
N ALA A 33 9.76 -13.39 0.04
CA ALA A 33 9.06 -14.38 -0.79
C ALA A 33 7.88 -13.76 -1.54
N GLN A 34 7.12 -12.88 -0.88
CA GLN A 34 6.01 -12.15 -1.49
C GLN A 34 6.49 -11.22 -2.60
N ARG A 35 7.56 -10.44 -2.35
CA ARG A 35 8.14 -9.54 -3.37
C ARG A 35 8.76 -10.28 -4.55
N VAL A 36 9.30 -11.50 -4.35
CA VAL A 36 9.73 -12.36 -5.47
C VAL A 36 8.54 -12.73 -6.35
N LYS A 37 7.41 -13.13 -5.76
CA LYS A 37 6.17 -13.40 -6.52
C LYS A 37 5.66 -12.17 -7.24
N LEU A 38 5.67 -11.00 -6.58
CA LEU A 38 5.28 -9.73 -7.19
C LEU A 38 6.15 -9.41 -8.41
N ALA A 39 7.48 -9.57 -8.31
CA ALA A 39 8.39 -9.38 -9.43
C ALA A 39 8.12 -10.36 -10.58
N GLU A 40 7.70 -11.58 -10.29
CA GLU A 40 7.29 -12.57 -11.29
C GLU A 40 6.01 -12.12 -12.02
N GLU A 41 5.00 -11.67 -11.29
CA GLU A 41 3.75 -11.16 -11.87
C GLU A 41 3.98 -9.95 -12.77
N LEU A 42 4.78 -8.98 -12.33
CA LEU A 42 5.21 -7.82 -13.14
C LEU A 42 5.95 -8.23 -14.43
N GLY A 43 6.51 -9.43 -14.48
CA GLY A 43 7.18 -9.99 -15.65
C GLY A 43 6.23 -10.57 -16.69
N LYS A 44 4.98 -10.84 -16.31
CA LYS A 44 3.93 -11.39 -17.17
C LYS A 44 3.29 -10.29 -18.03
N ARG A 45 2.45 -10.69 -18.96
CA ARG A 45 1.63 -9.74 -19.71
C ARG A 45 0.45 -9.35 -18.83
N ASP A 46 0.35 -8.09 -18.53
CA ASP A 46 -0.76 -7.54 -17.75
C ASP A 46 -2.06 -7.57 -18.58
N THR A 47 -3.17 -7.91 -17.92
CA THR A 47 -4.52 -7.89 -18.49
C THR A 47 -5.35 -6.72 -17.98
N GLY A 48 -4.89 -6.02 -16.91
CA GLY A 48 -5.59 -4.91 -16.27
C GLY A 48 -6.83 -5.34 -15.46
N GLU A 49 -6.94 -6.63 -15.10
CA GLU A 49 -8.09 -7.18 -14.38
C GLU A 49 -7.67 -8.06 -13.18
N THR A 50 -6.47 -7.83 -12.65
CA THR A 50 -5.92 -8.64 -11.56
C THR A 50 -6.14 -7.95 -10.21
N LEU A 51 -6.54 -8.72 -9.20
CA LEU A 51 -6.54 -8.32 -7.80
C LEU A 51 -5.28 -8.83 -7.11
N TYR A 52 -4.46 -7.91 -6.63
CA TYR A 52 -3.28 -8.21 -5.81
C TYR A 52 -3.64 -8.00 -4.33
N LEU A 53 -3.40 -9.02 -3.50
CA LEU A 53 -3.52 -8.94 -2.05
C LEU A 53 -2.12 -9.07 -1.46
N LEU A 54 -1.67 -8.05 -0.76
CA LEU A 54 -0.34 -7.97 -0.15
C LEU A 54 -0.49 -7.78 1.36
N ASP A 55 0.27 -8.56 2.11
CA ASP A 55 0.28 -8.53 3.56
C ASP A 55 1.66 -8.10 4.05
N GLU A 56 1.76 -6.91 4.64
CA GLU A 56 2.98 -6.26 5.10
C GLU A 56 4.16 -6.34 4.10
N PRO A 57 3.98 -5.91 2.83
CA PRO A 57 5.01 -6.05 1.80
C PRO A 57 6.25 -5.20 2.04
N THR A 58 6.20 -4.21 2.95
CA THR A 58 7.34 -3.36 3.34
C THR A 58 8.26 -4.03 4.36
N THR A 59 7.83 -5.16 4.97
CA THR A 59 8.62 -5.83 6.01
C THR A 59 10.06 -6.10 5.58
N GLY A 60 11.00 -5.55 6.35
CA GLY A 60 12.44 -5.70 6.12
C GLY A 60 13.01 -4.83 5.00
N LEU A 61 12.25 -3.87 4.47
CA LEU A 61 12.76 -2.86 3.54
C LEU A 61 13.38 -1.66 4.27
N HIS A 62 14.32 -1.02 3.60
CA HIS A 62 14.75 0.32 3.94
C HIS A 62 13.90 1.34 3.17
N SER A 63 13.79 2.56 3.67
CA SER A 63 12.95 3.63 3.11
C SER A 63 13.19 3.91 1.62
N GLU A 64 14.40 3.72 1.11
CA GLU A 64 14.70 3.85 -0.32
C GLU A 64 14.05 2.73 -1.17
N ASP A 65 14.01 1.50 -0.62
CA ASP A 65 13.41 0.36 -1.30
C ASP A 65 11.87 0.35 -1.14
N GLU A 66 11.35 0.91 -0.05
CA GLU A 66 9.90 1.15 0.13
C GLU A 66 9.34 2.07 -0.97
N ARG A 67 10.05 3.17 -1.27
CA ARG A 67 9.66 4.07 -2.38
C ARG A 67 9.58 3.34 -3.72
N LYS A 68 10.54 2.46 -4.01
CA LYS A 68 10.52 1.65 -5.24
C LYS A 68 9.33 0.69 -5.26
N LEU A 69 8.99 0.11 -4.11
CA LEU A 69 7.81 -0.74 -3.99
C LEU A 69 6.53 0.07 -4.23
N ILE A 70 6.39 1.26 -3.64
CA ILE A 70 5.26 2.16 -3.86
C ILE A 70 5.12 2.49 -5.35
N ASP A 71 6.21 2.86 -6.04
CA ASP A 71 6.21 3.12 -7.48
C ASP A 71 5.73 1.91 -8.30
N VAL A 72 6.07 0.70 -7.85
CA VAL A 72 5.61 -0.54 -8.48
C VAL A 72 4.12 -0.75 -8.28
N LEU A 73 3.60 -0.52 -7.06
CA LEU A 73 2.17 -0.66 -6.75
C LEU A 73 1.34 0.34 -7.56
N HIS A 74 1.77 1.59 -7.65
CA HIS A 74 1.11 2.59 -8.50
C HIS A 74 1.08 2.19 -9.97
N ARG A 75 2.17 1.65 -10.50
CA ARG A 75 2.18 1.15 -11.89
C ARG A 75 1.17 0.03 -12.11
N LEU A 76 0.97 -0.87 -11.13
CA LEU A 76 -0.05 -1.91 -11.24
C LEU A 76 -1.47 -1.31 -11.29
N THR A 77 -1.76 -0.31 -10.46
CA THR A 77 -3.07 0.36 -10.48
C THR A 77 -3.26 1.19 -11.76
N ASP A 78 -2.24 1.88 -12.24
CA ASP A 78 -2.25 2.62 -13.50
C ASP A 78 -2.52 1.70 -14.72
N ASP A 79 -2.03 0.45 -14.66
CA ASP A 79 -2.28 -0.59 -15.67
C ASP A 79 -3.70 -1.19 -15.56
N GLY A 80 -4.54 -0.71 -14.62
CA GLY A 80 -5.95 -1.08 -14.47
C GLY A 80 -6.22 -2.19 -13.44
N ASN A 81 -5.20 -2.63 -12.71
CA ASN A 81 -5.36 -3.63 -11.67
C ASN A 81 -5.86 -3.03 -10.34
N THR A 82 -6.33 -3.89 -9.45
CA THR A 82 -6.67 -3.53 -8.08
C THR A 82 -5.60 -4.07 -7.14
N VAL A 83 -5.08 -3.21 -6.27
CA VAL A 83 -4.08 -3.58 -5.26
C VAL A 83 -4.67 -3.29 -3.87
N VAL A 84 -4.75 -4.33 -3.05
CA VAL A 84 -5.13 -4.23 -1.64
C VAL A 84 -3.92 -4.59 -0.79
N VAL A 85 -3.56 -3.70 0.12
CA VAL A 85 -2.39 -3.87 0.98
C VAL A 85 -2.82 -3.79 2.43
N VAL A 86 -2.45 -4.79 3.22
CA VAL A 86 -2.50 -4.70 4.69
C VAL A 86 -1.16 -4.17 5.15
N GLU A 87 -1.15 -2.98 5.76
CA GLU A 87 0.08 -2.30 6.14
C GLU A 87 -0.12 -1.36 7.33
N HIS A 88 0.98 -1.13 8.03
CA HIS A 88 1.09 -0.14 9.10
C HIS A 88 2.23 0.86 8.83
N GLU A 89 2.97 0.70 7.72
CA GLU A 89 4.00 1.65 7.29
C GLU A 89 3.35 2.90 6.68
N LEU A 90 3.47 4.00 7.40
CA LEU A 90 2.73 5.23 7.11
C LEU A 90 3.16 5.92 5.82
N ASP A 91 4.40 5.70 5.39
CA ASP A 91 4.87 6.21 4.09
C ASP A 91 4.17 5.51 2.92
N LEU A 92 3.78 4.24 3.07
CA LEU A 92 2.94 3.55 2.09
C LEU A 92 1.49 4.01 2.21
N VAL A 93 0.95 4.07 3.44
CA VAL A 93 -0.45 4.44 3.70
C VAL A 93 -0.81 5.81 3.12
N LYS A 94 0.05 6.83 3.27
CA LYS A 94 -0.20 8.18 2.72
C LYS A 94 -0.23 8.25 1.19
N ASN A 95 0.27 7.21 0.51
CA ASN A 95 0.29 7.11 -0.95
C ASN A 95 -0.85 6.25 -1.51
N ALA A 96 -1.77 5.75 -0.67
CA ALA A 96 -2.92 4.97 -1.10
C ALA A 96 -4.00 5.87 -1.72
N ASP A 97 -4.74 5.33 -2.69
CA ASP A 97 -5.94 6.00 -3.24
C ASP A 97 -7.11 5.95 -2.26
N HIS A 98 -7.17 4.88 -1.46
CA HIS A 98 -8.23 4.65 -0.48
C HIS A 98 -7.68 3.89 0.72
N ILE A 99 -8.09 4.30 1.91
CA ILE A 99 -7.72 3.70 3.19
C ILE A 99 -8.97 3.16 3.87
N VAL A 100 -8.86 1.98 4.47
CA VAL A 100 -9.81 1.44 5.44
C VAL A 100 -9.04 1.28 6.75
N ASP A 101 -9.29 2.18 7.70
CA ASP A 101 -8.63 2.20 9.01
C ASP A 101 -9.43 1.39 10.01
N LEU A 102 -8.80 0.35 10.56
CA LEU A 102 -9.41 -0.58 11.50
C LEU A 102 -8.85 -0.34 12.91
N GLY A 103 -9.76 -0.29 13.90
CA GLY A 103 -9.32 -0.08 15.28
C GLY A 103 -10.48 -0.14 16.28
N PRO A 104 -10.34 0.52 17.46
CA PRO A 104 -9.09 1.13 17.98
C PRO A 104 -8.07 0.12 18.50
N GLU A 105 -8.50 -1.14 18.75
CA GLU A 105 -7.68 -2.20 19.34
C GLU A 105 -7.60 -3.41 18.42
N GLY A 106 -6.70 -4.35 18.72
CA GLY A 106 -6.63 -5.64 18.04
C GLY A 106 -7.40 -6.73 18.80
N GLY A 107 -7.66 -7.88 18.14
CA GLY A 107 -8.33 -9.02 18.75
C GLY A 107 -9.85 -8.87 18.92
N GLU A 108 -10.42 -9.45 20.01
CA GLU A 108 -11.89 -9.47 20.23
C GLU A 108 -12.52 -8.08 20.46
N GLY A 109 -11.74 -7.06 20.83
CA GLY A 109 -12.18 -5.68 21.04
C GLY A 109 -11.89 -4.74 19.86
N GLY A 110 -11.34 -5.27 18.74
CA GLY A 110 -10.93 -4.48 17.58
C GLY A 110 -11.63 -4.89 16.29
N GLY A 111 -11.14 -4.32 15.19
CA GLY A 111 -11.62 -4.66 13.85
C GLY A 111 -12.87 -3.89 13.40
N GLU A 112 -13.27 -2.85 14.12
CA GLU A 112 -14.27 -1.90 13.65
C GLU A 112 -13.62 -0.91 12.66
N ILE A 113 -14.38 -0.48 11.65
CA ILE A 113 -13.95 0.58 10.75
C ILE A 113 -14.03 1.91 11.51
N VAL A 114 -12.88 2.51 11.79
CA VAL A 114 -12.76 3.82 12.45
C VAL A 114 -12.88 4.95 11.44
N ALA A 115 -12.27 4.76 10.27
CA ALA A 115 -12.29 5.71 9.15
C ALA A 115 -12.12 4.98 7.83
N GLU A 116 -12.73 5.54 6.76
CA GLU A 116 -12.50 5.08 5.39
C GLU A 116 -12.53 6.25 4.42
N GLY A 117 -11.76 6.16 3.34
CA GLY A 117 -11.70 7.17 2.29
C GLY A 117 -10.29 7.46 1.81
N THR A 118 -10.11 8.59 1.12
CA THR A 118 -8.77 9.05 0.72
C THR A 118 -7.92 9.39 1.95
N PRO A 119 -6.59 9.43 1.83
CA PRO A 119 -5.73 9.86 2.93
C PRO A 119 -6.16 11.19 3.56
N GLU A 120 -6.61 12.16 2.74
CA GLU A 120 -7.10 13.45 3.22
C GLU A 120 -8.43 13.34 3.96
N ALA A 121 -9.32 12.41 3.54
CA ALA A 121 -10.58 12.16 4.24
C ALA A 121 -10.32 11.52 5.61
N VAL A 122 -9.45 10.53 5.67
CA VAL A 122 -9.07 9.85 6.92
C VAL A 122 -8.35 10.82 7.86
N ALA A 123 -7.50 11.73 7.34
CA ALA A 123 -6.84 12.76 8.13
C ALA A 123 -7.80 13.69 8.90
N ARG A 124 -9.06 13.82 8.47
CA ARG A 124 -10.09 14.64 9.15
C ARG A 124 -10.82 13.93 10.27
N VAL A 125 -10.60 12.63 10.43
CA VAL A 125 -11.26 11.81 11.46
C VAL A 125 -10.45 11.83 12.74
N ASP A 126 -10.94 12.52 13.77
CA ASP A 126 -10.22 12.69 15.04
C ASP A 126 -10.02 11.37 15.81
N ALA A 127 -10.91 10.41 15.63
CA ALA A 127 -10.81 9.08 16.25
C ALA A 127 -9.76 8.17 15.61
N SER A 128 -9.29 8.51 14.39
CA SER A 128 -8.30 7.72 13.66
C SER A 128 -6.87 8.10 14.07
N HIS A 129 -6.12 7.15 14.60
CA HIS A 129 -4.69 7.35 14.85
C HIS A 129 -3.90 7.51 13.55
N THR A 130 -4.25 6.75 12.52
CA THR A 130 -3.72 6.92 11.17
C THR A 130 -4.03 8.31 10.64
N GLY A 131 -5.26 8.80 10.84
CA GLY A 131 -5.66 10.15 10.45
C GLY A 131 -4.88 11.25 11.15
N GLN A 132 -4.59 11.09 12.44
CA GLN A 132 -3.77 12.05 13.19
C GLN A 132 -2.35 12.16 12.60
N TYR A 133 -1.73 11.04 12.26
CA TYR A 133 -0.42 11.04 11.60
C TYR A 133 -0.47 11.69 10.20
N LEU A 134 -1.49 11.34 9.41
CA LEU A 134 -1.65 11.87 8.04
C LEU A 134 -1.79 13.39 8.03
N ARG A 135 -2.45 13.99 9.02
CA ARG A 135 -2.57 15.47 9.17
C ARG A 135 -1.23 16.18 9.16
N ASP A 136 -0.24 15.60 9.82
CA ASP A 136 1.08 16.21 9.98
C ASP A 136 1.99 15.98 8.76
N HIS A 137 1.65 15.02 7.89
CA HIS A 137 2.53 14.52 6.83
C HIS A 137 1.98 14.68 5.42
N LEU A 138 0.70 15.04 5.28
CA LEU A 138 0.13 15.40 3.98
C LEU A 138 0.33 16.89 3.69
N PRO A 139 0.48 17.30 2.40
CA PRO A 139 0.45 18.70 2.02
C PRO A 139 -0.86 19.32 2.51
N ALA A 140 -0.79 20.54 3.08
CA ALA A 140 -1.84 21.28 3.78
C ALA A 140 -3.27 20.76 3.46
N VAL A 141 -3.74 19.80 4.26
CA VAL A 141 -5.13 19.33 4.16
C VAL A 141 -6.00 20.47 4.67
N ASP A 142 -6.91 20.96 3.83
CA ASP A 142 -7.94 21.92 4.25
C ASP A 142 -8.89 21.19 5.23
N ILE A 143 -8.57 21.32 6.52
CA ILE A 143 -9.27 20.64 7.62
C ILE A 143 -10.67 21.25 7.82
N ASP A 144 -10.89 22.48 7.32
CA ASP A 144 -12.15 23.22 7.43
C ASP A 144 -13.13 22.96 6.27
N GLY A 145 -12.75 22.10 5.30
CA GLY A 145 -13.64 21.67 4.22
C GLY A 145 -14.82 20.82 4.73
N PRO A 146 -15.94 20.74 3.99
CA PRO A 146 -17.15 20.04 4.43
C PRO A 146 -16.85 18.57 4.77
N ARG A 147 -17.23 18.16 5.99
CA ARG A 147 -17.06 16.80 6.49
C ARG A 147 -17.85 15.82 5.60
N ALA A 148 -17.34 14.61 5.43
CA ALA A 148 -17.98 13.56 4.62
C ALA A 148 -19.43 13.24 5.09
N ASP A 149 -19.74 13.46 6.37
CA ASP A 149 -21.06 13.30 6.96
C ASP A 149 -22.11 14.32 6.47
N ASP A 150 -21.67 15.53 6.08
CA ASP A 150 -22.57 16.57 5.59
C ASP A 150 -23.20 16.23 4.22
N ARG A 151 -22.61 15.30 3.47
CA ARG A 151 -23.14 14.88 2.16
C ARG A 151 -24.28 13.85 2.24
N ARG A 152 -24.42 13.13 3.37
CA ARG A 152 -25.54 12.18 3.57
C ARG A 152 -26.84 12.88 3.98
N ALA A 153 -26.74 14.06 4.57
CA ALA A 153 -27.91 14.82 5.03
C ALA A 153 -28.56 15.70 3.92
N ALA A 154 -27.91 15.88 2.78
CA ALA A 154 -28.38 16.76 1.69
C ALA A 154 -29.06 15.99 0.53
N GLY A 155 -29.32 14.71 0.68
CA GLY A 155 -29.83 13.81 -0.39
C GLY A 155 -31.26 13.27 -0.21
N ASP A 156 -32.02 13.74 0.80
CA ASP A 156 -33.42 13.36 1.00
C ASP A 156 -34.32 14.62 1.03
N ASP A 157 -34.59 15.14 -0.16
CA ASP A 157 -35.77 15.99 -0.46
C ASP A 157 -36.22 15.77 -1.93
#